data_eececd12e5896a93e0fdb00bc49f4ac7
#
_entry.id   eececd12e5896a93e0fdb00bc49f4ac7
#
_cell.length_a   1.000
_cell.length_b   1.000
_cell.length_c   1.000
_cell.angle_alpha   90.00
_cell.angle_beta   90.00
_cell.angle_gamma   90.00
#
_symmetry.space_group_name_H-M   'P 1'
#
loop_
_entity.id
_entity.type
_entity.pdbx_description
1 polymer ?
#
loop_
_entity_poly.entity_id
_entity_poly.type
_entity_poly.pdbx_seq_one_letter_code
_entity_poly.pdbx_strand_id
1 'polypeptide(L)' 'FSLSGCSIIIAPYQNHQEQIVGAIGVIGPTRMNYARIIPMVDYTARLVGRVLG' A
#
# COMPACT_ATOMS: atom_id res chain seq x y z
N PHE A 1 -8.52 -7.19 -5.80
CA PHE A 1 -8.43 -7.19 -7.26
C PHE A 1 -7.25 -8.02 -7.72
N SER A 2 -7.47 -8.98 -8.60
CA SER A 2 -6.40 -9.79 -9.13
C SER A 2 -6.54 -9.98 -10.63
N LEU A 3 -5.40 -9.93 -11.33
CA LEU A 3 -5.29 -10.26 -12.73
C LEU A 3 -4.65 -11.64 -12.85
N SER A 4 -4.82 -12.30 -13.99
CA SER A 4 -4.21 -13.60 -14.21
C SER A 4 -2.69 -13.49 -14.01
N GLY A 5 -2.15 -14.28 -13.08
CA GLY A 5 -0.72 -14.28 -12.76
C GLY A 5 -0.22 -13.07 -11.99
N CYS A 6 -1.13 -12.18 -11.55
CA CYS A 6 -0.75 -10.97 -10.83
C CYS A 6 -1.60 -10.80 -9.58
N SER A 7 -1.06 -10.05 -8.61
CA SER A 7 -1.78 -9.66 -7.39
C SER A 7 -1.52 -8.21 -7.11
N ILE A 8 -2.41 -7.59 -6.33
CA ILE A 8 -2.28 -6.21 -5.94
C ILE A 8 -2.30 -6.09 -4.41
N ILE A 9 -1.40 -5.28 -3.87
CA ILE A 9 -1.36 -4.92 -2.45
C ILE A 9 -1.79 -3.46 -2.36
N ILE A 10 -2.79 -3.18 -1.53
CA ILE A 10 -3.29 -1.81 -1.35
C ILE A 10 -3.15 -1.44 0.11
N ALA A 11 -2.56 -0.27 0.37
CA ALA A 11 -2.41 0.28 1.72
C ALA A 11 -3.00 1.68 1.74
N PRO A 12 -4.09 1.92 2.50
CA PRO A 12 -4.62 3.26 2.64
C PRO A 12 -3.69 4.11 3.51
N TYR A 13 -3.68 5.42 3.26
CA TYR A 13 -2.91 6.34 4.11
C TYR A 13 -3.83 7.41 4.67
N GLN A 14 -3.47 7.90 5.85
CA GLN A 14 -4.27 8.83 6.62
C GLN A 14 -3.54 10.16 6.78
N ASN A 15 -4.33 11.24 6.91
CA ASN A 15 -3.78 12.53 7.27
C ASN A 15 -3.59 12.63 8.79
N HIS A 16 -3.23 13.81 9.30
CA HIS A 16 -3.01 14.02 10.74
C HIS A 16 -4.28 13.88 11.56
N GLN A 17 -5.44 13.95 10.94
CA GLN A 17 -6.74 13.80 11.60
C GLN A 17 -7.25 12.37 11.53
N GLU A 18 -6.41 11.43 11.14
CA GLU A 18 -6.73 10.02 11.01
C GLU A 18 -7.83 9.74 9.99
N GLN A 19 -7.98 10.63 9.01
CA GLN A 19 -8.92 10.43 7.91
C GLN A 19 -8.19 9.80 6.74
N ILE A 20 -8.78 8.76 6.16
CA ILE A 20 -8.21 8.12 4.99
C ILE A 20 -8.42 9.05 3.80
N VAL A 21 -7.32 9.51 3.21
CA VAL A 21 -7.35 10.46 2.10
C VAL A 21 -6.87 9.87 0.79
N GLY A 22 -6.36 8.65 0.81
CA GLY A 22 -5.92 7.98 -0.40
C GLY A 22 -5.39 6.59 -0.12
N ALA A 23 -4.86 5.94 -1.13
CA ALA A 23 -4.28 4.61 -1.01
C ALA A 23 -3.11 4.45 -1.97
N ILE A 24 -2.15 3.62 -1.56
CA ILE A 24 -1.01 3.24 -2.38
C ILE A 24 -1.19 1.79 -2.78
N GLY A 25 -0.96 1.47 -4.06
CA GLY A 25 -1.07 0.12 -4.56
C GLY A 25 0.22 -0.35 -5.21
N VAL A 26 0.53 -1.62 -5.02
CA VAL A 26 1.65 -2.29 -5.70
C VAL A 26 1.10 -3.50 -6.43
N ILE A 27 1.41 -3.61 -7.72
CA ILE A 27 1.00 -4.73 -8.55
C ILE A 27 2.23 -5.56 -8.87
N GLY A 28 2.12 -6.88 -8.66
CA GLY A 28 3.22 -7.77 -8.94
C GLY A 28 2.75 -9.19 -9.18
N PRO A 29 3.66 -10.11 -9.55
CA PRO A 29 3.31 -11.50 -9.78
C PRO A 29 2.84 -12.18 -8.50
N THR A 30 2.00 -13.22 -8.67
CA THR A 30 1.43 -13.95 -7.51
C THR A 30 2.49 -14.62 -6.65
N ARG A 31 3.67 -14.92 -7.17
CA ARG A 31 4.77 -15.52 -6.41
C ARG A 31 5.73 -14.50 -5.80
N MET A 32 5.31 -13.23 -5.74
CA MET A 32 6.06 -12.19 -5.06
C MET A 32 6.13 -12.50 -3.56
N ASN A 33 7.24 -12.16 -2.92
CA ASN A 33 7.38 -12.38 -1.48
C ASN A 33 6.62 -11.31 -0.71
N TYR A 34 5.33 -11.56 -0.47
CA TYR A 34 4.44 -10.59 0.16
C TYR A 34 4.82 -10.30 1.61
N ALA A 35 5.34 -11.30 2.32
CA ALA A 35 5.75 -11.11 3.71
C ALA A 35 6.82 -10.02 3.83
N ARG A 36 7.62 -9.84 2.80
CA ARG A 36 8.66 -8.81 2.77
C ARG A 36 8.13 -7.49 2.23
N ILE A 37 7.20 -7.54 1.30
CA ILE A 37 6.74 -6.36 0.56
C ILE A 37 5.65 -5.61 1.32
N ILE A 38 4.74 -6.31 2.00
CA ILE A 38 3.64 -5.68 2.73
C ILE A 38 4.13 -4.63 3.74
N PRO A 39 5.15 -4.92 4.58
CA PRO A 39 5.65 -3.89 5.49
C PRO A 39 6.21 -2.66 4.78
N MET A 40 6.82 -2.83 3.61
CA MET A 40 7.37 -1.72 2.84
C MET A 40 6.27 -0.83 2.29
N VAL A 41 5.19 -1.42 1.78
CA VAL A 41 4.04 -0.67 1.26
C VAL A 41 3.36 0.09 2.40
N ASP A 42 3.18 -0.56 3.55
CA ASP A 42 2.57 0.07 4.71
C ASP A 42 3.41 1.25 5.20
N TYR A 43 4.72 1.08 5.27
CA TYR A 43 5.63 2.15 5.68
C TYR A 43 5.55 3.34 4.72
N THR A 44 5.52 3.08 3.42
CA THR A 44 5.39 4.13 2.41
C THR A 44 4.06 4.87 2.56
N ALA A 45 2.97 4.14 2.81
CA ALA A 45 1.66 4.76 3.01
C ALA A 45 1.67 5.71 4.21
N ARG A 46 2.34 5.32 5.30
CA ARG A 46 2.46 6.17 6.48
C ARG A 46 3.26 7.43 6.19
N LEU A 47 4.34 7.32 5.42
CA LEU A 47 5.13 8.48 5.02
C LEU A 47 4.33 9.44 4.17
N VAL A 48 3.56 8.93 3.21
CA VAL A 48 2.73 9.76 2.35
C VAL A 48 1.67 10.49 3.18
N GLY A 49 1.02 9.80 4.11
CA GLY A 49 0.04 10.42 4.99
C GLY A 49 0.63 11.53 5.85
N ARG A 50 1.88 11.34 6.29
CA ARG A 50 2.58 12.33 7.11
C ARG A 50 2.91 13.58 6.29
N VAL A 51 3.31 13.41 5.03
CA VAL A 51 3.64 14.52 4.14
C VAL A 51 2.38 15.30 3.77
N LEU A 52 1.28 14.62 3.50
CA LEU A 52 0.02 15.25 3.09
C LEU A 52 -0.75 15.86 4.26
N GLY A 53 -0.53 15.33 5.42
CA GLY A 53 -1.23 15.77 6.60
C GLY A 53 -0.74 17.06 7.18
#